data_b19ba33695a85f1572068324e59bc108
#
_entry.id   b19ba33695a85f1572068324e59bc108
#
_cell.length_a   1.000
_cell.length_b   1.000
_cell.length_c   1.000
_cell.angle_alpha   90.00
_cell.angle_beta   90.00
_cell.angle_gamma   90.00
#
_symmetry.space_group_name_H-M   'P 1'
#
loop_
_entity.id
_entity.type
_entity.pdbx_description
1 polymer ?
#
loop_
_entity_poly.entity_id
_entity_poly.type
_entity_poly.pdbx_seq_one_letter_code
_entity_poly.pdbx_strand_id
1 'polypeptide(L)'
;MNIILLGPPGAGKGTLSSKIIENKNAVQISTGDIFRYNISNETELGLKAKAYMDKGELVPDELTIDLLWDKFDNLPEDQKDSIILFDGFPRTISQAEALDNGMDQRNQKIDMVIYFDVDDEILVQRLTGRRICPECGATYHVHNNPPKVEGICDKCGSKLIQRADDTIETVKNRIDVYNEQTSVLIDYYTKKGILKTIDGTKNPQEVYQEFEDKLEELI
;
A
#
# COMPACT_ATOMS: atom_id res chain seq x y z
N MET A 1 3.29 -13.73 -10.53
CA MET A 1 4.43 -13.05 -9.84
C MET A 1 3.88 -12.26 -8.67
N ASN A 2 4.51 -12.36 -7.49
CA ASN A 2 4.01 -11.74 -6.25
C ASN A 2 5.03 -10.72 -5.73
N ILE A 3 4.63 -9.46 -5.63
CA ILE A 3 5.49 -8.33 -5.29
C ILE A 3 4.94 -7.61 -4.07
N ILE A 4 5.78 -7.38 -3.06
CA ILE A 4 5.43 -6.55 -1.90
C ILE A 4 5.88 -5.12 -2.16
N LEU A 5 5.00 -4.15 -1.90
CA LEU A 5 5.33 -2.73 -1.84
C LEU A 5 5.55 -2.34 -0.37
N LEU A 6 6.80 -2.23 0.04
CA LEU A 6 7.23 -1.92 1.40
C LEU A 6 7.66 -0.46 1.50
N GLY A 7 7.29 0.22 2.58
CA GLY A 7 7.70 1.60 2.83
C GLY A 7 6.70 2.34 3.71
N PRO A 8 7.10 3.50 4.26
CA PRO A 8 6.28 4.26 5.19
C PRO A 8 4.98 4.77 4.55
N PRO A 9 4.00 5.16 5.37
CA PRO A 9 2.81 5.82 4.86
C PRO A 9 3.20 7.11 4.11
N GLY A 10 2.61 7.34 2.93
CA GLY A 10 2.97 8.51 2.09
C GLY A 10 4.15 8.32 1.14
N ALA A 11 4.85 7.18 1.17
CA ALA A 11 6.03 6.92 0.34
C ALA A 11 5.75 6.82 -1.18
N GLY A 12 4.49 6.64 -1.60
CA GLY A 12 4.13 6.57 -3.03
C GLY A 12 3.73 5.17 -3.52
N LYS A 13 3.61 4.17 -2.62
CA LYS A 13 3.24 2.78 -2.95
C LYS A 13 1.99 2.68 -3.83
N GLY A 14 0.89 3.30 -3.42
CA GLY A 14 -0.35 3.28 -4.18
C GLY A 14 -0.27 3.99 -5.54
N THR A 15 0.59 5.02 -5.65
CA THR A 15 0.84 5.71 -6.94
C THR A 15 1.58 4.78 -7.90
N LEU A 16 2.60 4.08 -7.42
CA LEU A 16 3.31 3.08 -8.22
C LEU A 16 2.37 1.92 -8.60
N SER A 17 1.62 1.40 -7.64
CA SER A 17 0.65 0.32 -7.89
C SER A 17 -0.34 0.69 -8.99
N SER A 18 -0.93 1.89 -8.95
CA SER A 18 -1.83 2.38 -10.00
C SER A 18 -1.15 2.41 -11.37
N LYS A 19 0.11 2.88 -11.46
CA LYS A 19 0.86 2.88 -12.72
C LYS A 19 1.17 1.48 -13.23
N ILE A 20 1.51 0.54 -12.33
CA ILE A 20 1.75 -0.86 -12.72
C ILE A 20 0.45 -1.46 -13.30
N ILE A 21 -0.68 -1.26 -12.65
CA ILE A 21 -1.98 -1.76 -13.11
C ILE A 21 -2.40 -1.13 -14.44
N GLU A 22 -2.12 0.14 -14.65
CA GLU A 22 -2.43 0.83 -15.92
C GLU A 22 -1.59 0.30 -17.11
N ASN A 23 -0.38 -0.23 -16.87
CA ASN A 23 0.57 -0.62 -17.91
C ASN A 23 0.83 -2.12 -18.02
N LYS A 24 0.44 -2.91 -17.01
CA LYS A 24 0.68 -4.35 -16.93
C LYS A 24 -0.58 -5.10 -16.47
N ASN A 25 -0.62 -6.39 -16.74
CA ASN A 25 -1.61 -7.27 -16.13
C ASN A 25 -1.27 -7.47 -14.65
N ALA A 26 -1.80 -6.61 -13.79
CA ALA A 26 -1.51 -6.61 -12.36
C ALA A 26 -2.76 -6.36 -11.51
N VAL A 27 -2.77 -6.92 -10.32
CA VAL A 27 -3.83 -6.76 -9.31
C VAL A 27 -3.21 -6.32 -8.00
N GLN A 28 -3.83 -5.36 -7.34
CA GLN A 28 -3.44 -4.91 -6.01
C GLN A 28 -4.31 -5.55 -4.93
N ILE A 29 -3.66 -6.08 -3.90
CA ILE A 29 -4.29 -6.43 -2.63
C ILE A 29 -3.80 -5.42 -1.60
N SER A 30 -4.65 -4.43 -1.30
CA SER A 30 -4.37 -3.37 -0.32
C SER A 30 -5.20 -3.61 0.94
N THR A 31 -4.56 -4.08 2.01
CA THR A 31 -5.25 -4.28 3.30
C THR A 31 -5.85 -2.98 3.83
N GLY A 32 -5.16 -1.87 3.64
CA GLY A 32 -5.67 -0.55 4.03
C GLY A 32 -6.95 -0.16 3.28
N ASP A 33 -7.05 -0.44 1.98
CA ASP A 33 -8.25 -0.12 1.20
C ASP A 33 -9.41 -1.06 1.54
N ILE A 34 -9.11 -2.34 1.79
CA ILE A 34 -10.13 -3.30 2.22
C ILE A 34 -10.71 -2.90 3.58
N PHE A 35 -9.88 -2.51 4.56
CA PHE A 35 -10.37 -2.01 5.84
C PHE A 35 -11.20 -0.72 5.67
N ARG A 36 -10.75 0.23 4.87
CA ARG A 36 -11.51 1.47 4.60
C ARG A 36 -12.87 1.19 3.94
N TYR A 37 -12.92 0.26 3.01
CA TYR A 37 -14.18 -0.18 2.41
C TYR A 37 -15.12 -0.76 3.48
N ASN A 38 -14.62 -1.62 4.37
CA ASN A 38 -15.40 -2.19 5.46
C ASN A 38 -15.86 -1.13 6.47
N ILE A 39 -15.02 -0.13 6.78
CA ILE A 39 -15.40 1.01 7.65
C ILE A 39 -16.52 1.82 7.00
N SER A 40 -16.41 2.14 5.71
CA SER A 40 -17.44 2.93 5.01
C SER A 40 -18.79 2.22 4.87
N ASN A 41 -18.76 0.87 4.88
CA ASN A 41 -19.97 0.03 4.85
C ASN A 41 -20.42 -0.44 6.25
N GLU A 42 -19.80 0.08 7.31
CA GLU A 42 -20.15 -0.22 8.71
C GLU A 42 -20.22 -1.73 9.04
N THR A 43 -19.39 -2.54 8.39
CA THR A 43 -19.33 -3.98 8.68
C THR A 43 -18.74 -4.23 10.08
N GLU A 44 -18.97 -5.41 10.66
CA GLU A 44 -18.37 -5.78 11.95
C GLU A 44 -16.83 -5.67 11.92
N LEU A 45 -16.20 -6.12 10.83
CA LEU A 45 -14.77 -5.99 10.61
C LEU A 45 -14.36 -4.51 10.54
N GLY A 46 -15.11 -3.69 9.80
CA GLY A 46 -14.86 -2.26 9.68
C GLY A 46 -14.93 -1.53 11.01
N LEU A 47 -15.92 -1.83 11.85
CA LEU A 47 -16.06 -1.22 13.18
C LEU A 47 -14.88 -1.60 14.09
N LYS A 48 -14.42 -2.87 14.05
CA LYS A 48 -13.22 -3.29 14.79
C LYS A 48 -11.95 -2.59 14.29
N ALA A 49 -11.74 -2.54 12.98
CA ALA A 49 -10.56 -1.92 12.39
C ALA A 49 -10.48 -0.40 12.61
N LYS A 50 -11.64 0.27 12.62
CA LYS A 50 -11.73 1.73 12.79
C LYS A 50 -11.07 2.22 14.07
N ALA A 51 -11.22 1.49 15.17
CA ALA A 51 -10.66 1.87 16.48
C ALA A 51 -9.11 2.00 16.46
N TYR A 52 -8.44 1.20 15.62
CA TYR A 52 -6.99 1.24 15.43
C TYR A 52 -6.61 2.28 14.36
N MET A 53 -7.29 2.29 13.23
CA MET A 53 -6.94 3.16 12.11
C MET A 53 -7.12 4.64 12.41
N ASP A 54 -8.14 5.01 13.19
CA ASP A 54 -8.38 6.40 13.61
C ASP A 54 -7.22 6.94 14.48
N LYS A 55 -6.52 6.06 15.19
CA LYS A 55 -5.33 6.39 15.99
C LYS A 55 -4.03 6.28 15.21
N GLY A 56 -4.05 5.72 13.99
CA GLY A 56 -2.85 5.42 13.21
C GLY A 56 -2.09 4.16 13.65
N GLU A 57 -2.73 3.31 14.45
CA GLU A 57 -2.23 2.02 14.92
C GLU A 57 -2.45 0.92 13.86
N LEU A 58 -1.74 -0.23 14.01
CA LEU A 58 -1.99 -1.41 13.18
C LEU A 58 -3.23 -2.16 13.68
N VAL A 59 -4.04 -2.62 12.74
CA VAL A 59 -5.09 -3.60 13.03
C VAL A 59 -4.43 -4.93 13.44
N PRO A 60 -4.97 -5.68 14.42
CA PRO A 60 -4.37 -6.94 14.86
C PRO A 60 -4.02 -7.90 13.73
N ASP A 61 -2.86 -8.56 13.87
CA ASP A 61 -2.27 -9.42 12.83
C ASP A 61 -3.24 -10.51 12.35
N GLU A 62 -3.95 -11.19 13.27
CA GLU A 62 -4.90 -12.24 12.92
C GLU A 62 -5.98 -11.75 11.95
N LEU A 63 -6.60 -10.61 12.26
CA LEU A 63 -7.65 -10.04 11.41
C LEU A 63 -7.10 -9.62 10.03
N THR A 64 -5.86 -9.13 10.01
CA THR A 64 -5.22 -8.65 8.77
C THR A 64 -4.79 -9.83 7.89
N ILE A 65 -4.28 -10.91 8.50
CA ILE A 65 -3.88 -12.14 7.80
C ILE A 65 -5.09 -12.85 7.20
N ASP A 66 -6.17 -13.02 7.99
CA ASP A 66 -7.41 -13.65 7.51
C ASP A 66 -8.01 -12.88 6.34
N LEU A 67 -8.04 -11.55 6.45
CA LEU A 67 -8.52 -10.67 5.38
C LEU A 67 -7.69 -10.79 4.10
N LEU A 68 -6.37 -10.88 4.25
CA LEU A 68 -5.46 -11.04 3.13
C LEU A 68 -5.76 -12.34 2.37
N TRP A 69 -5.83 -13.47 3.09
CA TRP A 69 -6.05 -14.76 2.47
C TRP A 69 -7.43 -14.89 1.87
N ASP A 70 -8.46 -14.36 2.54
CA ASP A 70 -9.80 -14.29 1.94
C ASP A 70 -9.76 -13.57 0.59
N LYS A 71 -9.09 -12.41 0.52
CA LYS A 71 -8.98 -11.67 -0.74
C LYS A 71 -8.13 -12.39 -1.79
N PHE A 72 -7.00 -12.96 -1.38
CA PHE A 72 -6.07 -13.65 -2.28
C PHE A 72 -6.70 -14.93 -2.89
N ASP A 73 -7.34 -15.76 -2.06
CA ASP A 73 -7.93 -17.02 -2.49
C ASP A 73 -9.19 -16.82 -3.34
N ASN A 74 -9.89 -15.67 -3.17
CA ASN A 74 -11.07 -15.31 -3.95
C ASN A 74 -10.77 -14.36 -5.13
N LEU A 75 -9.51 -14.27 -5.59
CA LEU A 75 -9.20 -13.55 -6.82
C LEU A 75 -9.94 -14.20 -8.02
N PRO A 76 -10.52 -13.39 -8.92
CA PRO A 76 -11.10 -13.89 -10.17
C PRO A 76 -10.10 -14.73 -10.98
N GLU A 77 -10.58 -15.74 -11.70
CA GLU A 77 -9.72 -16.69 -12.41
C GLU A 77 -8.80 -16.01 -13.44
N ASP A 78 -9.30 -14.97 -14.11
CA ASP A 78 -8.56 -14.14 -15.07
C ASP A 78 -7.47 -13.27 -14.42
N GLN A 79 -7.46 -13.15 -13.09
CA GLN A 79 -6.47 -12.39 -12.32
C GLN A 79 -5.40 -13.27 -11.65
N LYS A 80 -5.58 -14.57 -11.61
CA LYS A 80 -4.63 -15.49 -10.95
C LYS A 80 -3.25 -15.51 -11.59
N ASP A 81 -3.17 -15.27 -12.89
CA ASP A 81 -1.90 -15.20 -13.64
C ASP A 81 -1.30 -13.78 -13.71
N SER A 82 -1.91 -12.82 -13.01
CA SER A 82 -1.46 -11.44 -12.96
C SER A 82 -0.25 -11.26 -12.03
N ILE A 83 0.39 -10.09 -12.12
CA ILE A 83 1.29 -9.62 -11.06
C ILE A 83 0.43 -9.25 -9.86
N ILE A 84 0.65 -9.89 -8.71
CA ILE A 84 -0.04 -9.57 -7.47
C ILE A 84 0.82 -8.58 -6.67
N LEU A 85 0.26 -7.40 -6.41
CA LEU A 85 0.90 -6.35 -5.64
C LEU A 85 0.32 -6.33 -4.22
N PHE A 86 1.13 -6.67 -3.22
CA PHE A 86 0.75 -6.56 -1.81
C PHE A 86 1.08 -5.14 -1.33
N ASP A 87 0.06 -4.34 -1.00
CA ASP A 87 0.21 -2.98 -0.48
C ASP A 87 -0.33 -2.88 0.94
N GLY A 88 0.54 -2.44 1.86
CA GLY A 88 0.21 -2.32 3.27
C GLY A 88 0.17 -3.65 4.03
N PHE A 89 0.72 -4.71 3.47
CA PHE A 89 0.96 -6.01 4.08
C PHE A 89 2.20 -6.65 3.44
N PRO A 90 3.10 -7.29 4.22
CA PRO A 90 3.08 -7.33 5.69
C PRO A 90 3.53 -6.00 6.33
N ARG A 91 3.22 -5.81 7.61
CA ARG A 91 3.67 -4.68 8.42
C ARG A 91 4.40 -5.11 9.70
N THR A 92 4.36 -6.38 10.06
CA THR A 92 5.08 -6.96 11.21
C THR A 92 5.81 -8.23 10.78
N ILE A 93 6.79 -8.67 11.57
CA ILE A 93 7.50 -9.95 11.33
C ILE A 93 6.51 -11.12 11.34
N SER A 94 5.56 -11.13 12.28
CA SER A 94 4.53 -12.17 12.36
C SER A 94 3.70 -12.25 11.07
N GLN A 95 3.31 -11.11 10.51
CA GLN A 95 2.62 -11.05 9.23
C GLN A 95 3.50 -11.54 8.06
N ALA A 96 4.81 -11.20 8.06
CA ALA A 96 5.72 -11.64 7.02
C ALA A 96 5.92 -13.16 7.04
N GLU A 97 6.09 -13.75 8.23
CA GLU A 97 6.19 -15.20 8.41
C GLU A 97 4.88 -15.91 8.00
N ALA A 98 3.73 -15.34 8.37
CA ALA A 98 2.43 -15.87 7.96
C ALA A 98 2.24 -15.80 6.43
N LEU A 99 2.71 -14.73 5.79
CA LEU A 99 2.69 -14.58 4.33
C LEU A 99 3.56 -15.65 3.67
N ASP A 100 4.81 -15.82 4.12
CA ASP A 100 5.72 -16.81 3.57
C ASP A 100 5.13 -18.23 3.69
N ASN A 101 4.68 -18.63 4.88
CA ASN A 101 4.08 -19.93 5.11
C ASN A 101 2.81 -20.16 4.26
N GLY A 102 1.97 -19.14 4.14
CA GLY A 102 0.75 -19.24 3.35
C GLY A 102 1.02 -19.31 1.84
N MET A 103 2.07 -18.64 1.34
CA MET A 103 2.51 -18.76 -0.05
C MET A 103 3.09 -20.14 -0.33
N ASP A 104 3.93 -20.68 0.56
CA ASP A 104 4.48 -22.03 0.44
C ASP A 104 3.38 -23.10 0.37
N GLN A 105 2.33 -22.98 1.20
CA GLN A 105 1.17 -23.89 1.16
C GLN A 105 0.42 -23.85 -0.18
N ARG A 106 0.54 -22.75 -0.92
CA ARG A 106 -0.09 -22.54 -2.24
C ARG A 106 0.87 -22.83 -3.40
N ASN A 107 2.07 -23.36 -3.12
CA ASN A 107 3.16 -23.54 -4.09
C ASN A 107 3.52 -22.24 -4.82
N GLN A 108 3.46 -21.11 -4.10
CA GLN A 108 3.84 -19.78 -4.57
C GLN A 108 4.95 -19.21 -3.69
N LYS A 109 5.52 -18.10 -4.09
CA LYS A 109 6.52 -17.36 -3.30
C LYS A 109 6.36 -15.86 -3.52
N ILE A 110 6.99 -15.09 -2.66
CA ILE A 110 7.24 -13.66 -2.93
C ILE A 110 8.48 -13.56 -3.82
N ASP A 111 8.32 -12.96 -4.98
CA ASP A 111 9.37 -12.85 -5.97
C ASP A 111 10.25 -11.62 -5.75
N MET A 112 9.67 -10.52 -5.27
CA MET A 112 10.38 -9.26 -5.06
C MET A 112 9.69 -8.40 -3.98
N VAL A 113 10.47 -7.63 -3.27
CA VAL A 113 10.00 -6.58 -2.35
C VAL A 113 10.57 -5.26 -2.82
N ILE A 114 9.72 -4.32 -3.18
CA ILE A 114 10.10 -2.94 -3.53
C ILE A 114 10.01 -2.09 -2.26
N TYR A 115 11.15 -1.65 -1.78
CA TYR A 115 11.25 -0.74 -0.65
C TYR A 115 11.37 0.70 -1.14
N PHE A 116 10.47 1.55 -0.65
CA PHE A 116 10.47 2.99 -0.91
C PHE A 116 11.25 3.71 0.18
N ASP A 117 12.41 4.26 -0.18
CA ASP A 117 13.21 5.08 0.70
C ASP A 117 12.76 6.54 0.61
N VAL A 118 12.27 7.11 1.71
CA VAL A 118 11.73 8.48 1.78
C VAL A 118 11.87 9.03 3.19
N ASP A 119 12.38 10.25 3.32
CA ASP A 119 12.51 10.95 4.60
C ASP A 119 11.16 11.29 5.25
N ASP A 120 11.08 11.20 6.57
CA ASP A 120 9.86 11.40 7.36
C ASP A 120 9.24 12.80 7.15
N GLU A 121 10.06 13.85 6.99
CA GLU A 121 9.56 15.22 6.75
C GLU A 121 8.74 15.33 5.46
N ILE A 122 9.17 14.63 4.40
CA ILE A 122 8.47 14.57 3.11
C ILE A 122 7.14 13.83 3.27
N LEU A 123 7.12 12.77 4.09
CA LEU A 123 5.93 11.95 4.32
C LEU A 123 4.81 12.73 4.99
N VAL A 124 5.12 13.55 5.99
CA VAL A 124 4.13 14.41 6.66
C VAL A 124 3.47 15.35 5.65
N GLN A 125 4.26 16.04 4.83
CA GLN A 125 3.73 16.95 3.81
C GLN A 125 2.85 16.21 2.79
N ARG A 126 3.30 15.04 2.30
CA ARG A 126 2.56 14.24 1.33
C ARG A 126 1.21 13.77 1.87
N LEU A 127 1.17 13.30 3.11
CA LEU A 127 -0.06 12.75 3.69
C LEU A 127 -1.08 13.84 4.04
N THR A 128 -0.66 14.93 4.65
CA THR A 128 -1.57 16.03 5.03
C THR A 128 -2.13 16.78 3.83
N GLY A 129 -1.35 16.84 2.72
CA GLY A 129 -1.79 17.44 1.46
C GLY A 129 -2.58 16.49 0.55
N ARG A 130 -2.68 15.19 0.89
CA ARG A 130 -3.37 14.18 0.07
C ARG A 130 -4.86 14.44 -0.01
N ARG A 131 -5.42 14.22 -1.21
CA ARG A 131 -6.85 14.16 -1.48
C ARG A 131 -7.15 12.90 -2.26
N ILE A 132 -8.26 12.26 -1.97
CA ILE A 132 -8.69 11.04 -2.65
C ILE A 132 -10.11 11.19 -3.19
N CYS A 133 -10.39 10.50 -4.27
CA CYS A 133 -11.73 10.32 -4.77
C CYS A 133 -12.35 9.07 -4.12
N PRO A 134 -13.45 9.18 -3.35
CA PRO A 134 -14.08 8.02 -2.72
C PRO A 134 -14.71 7.05 -3.74
N GLU A 135 -15.06 7.54 -4.94
CA GLU A 135 -15.74 6.75 -5.96
C GLU A 135 -14.78 5.90 -6.82
N CYS A 136 -13.67 6.51 -7.30
CA CYS A 136 -12.76 5.84 -8.23
C CYS A 136 -11.35 5.59 -7.66
N GLY A 137 -11.08 5.95 -6.41
CA GLY A 137 -9.78 5.74 -5.76
C GLY A 137 -8.66 6.68 -6.24
N ALA A 138 -8.90 7.55 -7.22
CA ALA A 138 -7.87 8.45 -7.74
C ALA A 138 -7.29 9.33 -6.63
N THR A 139 -5.95 9.47 -6.63
CA THR A 139 -5.22 10.21 -5.60
C THR A 139 -4.66 11.51 -6.19
N TYR A 140 -4.84 12.59 -5.44
CA TYR A 140 -4.36 13.94 -5.74
C TYR A 140 -3.58 14.49 -4.55
N HIS A 141 -2.91 15.60 -4.79
CA HIS A 141 -2.24 16.36 -3.73
C HIS A 141 -2.43 17.85 -3.96
N VAL A 142 -2.71 18.60 -2.89
CA VAL A 142 -3.03 20.04 -2.96
C VAL A 142 -1.98 20.89 -3.68
N HIS A 143 -0.70 20.46 -3.67
CA HIS A 143 0.40 21.18 -4.31
C HIS A 143 1.07 20.38 -5.43
N ASN A 144 1.42 19.08 -5.17
CA ASN A 144 2.29 18.30 -6.05
C ASN A 144 1.55 17.66 -7.23
N ASN A 145 0.23 17.41 -7.08
CA ASN A 145 -0.63 16.85 -8.12
C ASN A 145 -2.06 17.34 -7.91
N PRO A 146 -2.32 18.66 -8.08
CA PRO A 146 -3.67 19.20 -7.88
C PRO A 146 -4.63 18.74 -8.98
N PRO A 147 -5.92 18.60 -8.69
CA PRO A 147 -6.92 18.38 -9.72
C PRO A 147 -7.08 19.64 -10.60
N LYS A 148 -7.58 19.49 -11.81
CA LYS A 148 -7.84 20.60 -12.74
C LYS A 148 -8.85 21.60 -12.18
N VAL A 149 -9.85 21.10 -11.46
CA VAL A 149 -10.82 21.89 -10.72
C VAL A 149 -10.69 21.53 -9.24
N GLU A 150 -10.44 22.54 -8.40
CA GLU A 150 -10.22 22.32 -6.98
C GLU A 150 -11.37 21.52 -6.35
N GLY A 151 -11.02 20.45 -5.63
CA GLY A 151 -11.96 19.59 -4.92
C GLY A 151 -12.76 18.62 -5.81
N ILE A 152 -12.50 18.56 -7.12
CA ILE A 152 -13.21 17.67 -8.07
C ILE A 152 -12.24 16.68 -8.71
N CYS A 153 -12.65 15.43 -8.76
CA CYS A 153 -11.89 14.36 -9.40
C CYS A 153 -11.86 14.51 -10.93
N ASP A 154 -10.67 14.55 -11.53
CA ASP A 154 -10.51 14.65 -12.99
C ASP A 154 -10.95 13.37 -13.74
N LYS A 155 -10.98 12.19 -13.04
CA LYS A 155 -11.34 10.91 -13.66
C LYS A 155 -12.86 10.69 -13.72
N CYS A 156 -13.60 11.04 -12.65
CA CYS A 156 -15.03 10.70 -12.57
C CYS A 156 -15.94 11.87 -12.17
N GLY A 157 -15.38 13.06 -11.88
CA GLY A 157 -16.16 14.25 -11.53
C GLY A 157 -16.68 14.30 -10.10
N SER A 158 -16.40 13.28 -9.27
CA SER A 158 -16.84 13.24 -7.88
C SER A 158 -16.02 14.17 -6.99
N LYS A 159 -16.57 14.54 -5.83
CA LYS A 159 -15.90 15.40 -4.84
C LYS A 159 -14.72 14.66 -4.20
N LEU A 160 -13.58 15.33 -4.14
CA LEU A 160 -12.39 14.85 -3.43
C LEU A 160 -12.51 15.07 -1.93
N ILE A 161 -11.99 14.14 -1.14
CA ILE A 161 -11.95 14.22 0.33
C ILE A 161 -10.52 14.03 0.84
N GLN A 162 -10.25 14.52 2.05
CA GLN A 162 -9.10 14.14 2.84
C GLN A 162 -9.47 12.89 3.65
N ARG A 163 -8.57 11.92 3.77
CA ARG A 163 -8.80 10.76 4.63
C ARG A 163 -8.84 11.19 6.09
N ALA A 164 -9.63 10.51 6.91
CA ALA A 164 -9.73 10.79 8.35
C ALA A 164 -8.38 10.57 9.08
N ASP A 165 -7.57 9.62 8.58
CA ASP A 165 -6.23 9.27 9.10
C ASP A 165 -5.09 10.11 8.50
N ASP A 166 -5.38 11.21 7.78
CA ASP A 166 -4.38 12.15 7.22
C ASP A 166 -4.30 13.47 8.00
N THR A 167 -4.68 13.48 9.28
CA THR A 167 -4.42 14.60 10.20
C THR A 167 -2.94 14.59 10.62
N ILE A 168 -2.38 15.75 10.98
CA ILE A 168 -0.96 15.85 11.38
C ILE A 168 -0.64 14.90 12.53
N GLU A 169 -1.52 14.80 13.53
CA GLU A 169 -1.34 13.97 14.71
C GLU A 169 -1.32 12.48 14.33
N THR A 170 -2.34 12.02 13.61
CA THR A 170 -2.44 10.62 13.17
C THR A 170 -1.31 10.25 12.21
N VAL A 171 -0.91 11.16 11.32
CA VAL A 171 0.21 10.94 10.39
C VAL A 171 1.52 10.71 11.13
N LYS A 172 1.84 11.52 12.15
CA LYS A 172 3.04 11.32 12.97
C LYS A 172 3.01 9.97 13.66
N ASN A 173 1.90 9.61 14.30
CA ASN A 173 1.78 8.30 14.93
C ASN A 173 1.94 7.14 13.93
N ARG A 174 1.41 7.25 12.72
CA ARG A 174 1.59 6.25 11.66
C ARG A 174 3.04 6.08 11.22
N ILE A 175 3.82 7.16 11.20
CA ILE A 175 5.25 7.13 10.90
C ILE A 175 6.01 6.47 12.06
N ASP A 176 5.70 6.84 13.30
CA ASP A 176 6.30 6.22 14.49
C ASP A 176 6.03 4.72 14.54
N VAL A 177 4.78 4.29 14.34
CA VAL A 177 4.38 2.88 14.28
C VAL A 177 5.09 2.14 13.14
N TYR A 178 5.26 2.77 11.97
CA TYR A 178 6.05 2.20 10.88
C TYR A 178 7.51 2.00 11.29
N ASN A 179 8.13 3.01 11.88
CA ASN A 179 9.53 2.96 12.29
C ASN A 179 9.77 1.89 13.38
N GLU A 180 8.83 1.71 14.29
CA GLU A 180 8.94 0.73 15.37
C GLU A 180 8.62 -0.71 14.94
N GLN A 181 7.58 -0.91 14.14
CA GLN A 181 7.03 -2.24 13.90
C GLN A 181 7.26 -2.77 12.48
N THR A 182 7.39 -1.88 11.47
CA THR A 182 7.44 -2.28 10.07
C THR A 182 8.84 -2.17 9.47
N SER A 183 9.65 -1.21 9.90
CA SER A 183 11.01 -0.99 9.35
C SER A 183 11.92 -2.22 9.47
N VAL A 184 11.69 -3.06 10.48
CA VAL A 184 12.40 -4.34 10.69
C VAL A 184 12.26 -5.31 9.52
N LEU A 185 11.23 -5.15 8.69
CA LEU A 185 11.03 -5.95 7.49
C LEU A 185 12.06 -5.66 6.40
N ILE A 186 12.71 -4.51 6.42
CA ILE A 186 13.81 -4.17 5.49
C ILE A 186 14.94 -5.20 5.67
N ASP A 187 15.37 -5.42 6.91
CA ASP A 187 16.40 -6.42 7.22
C ASP A 187 15.94 -7.85 6.94
N TYR A 188 14.65 -8.15 7.22
CA TYR A 188 14.06 -9.47 6.97
C TYR A 188 14.12 -9.84 5.49
N TYR A 189 13.70 -8.96 4.59
CA TYR A 189 13.70 -9.22 3.15
C TYR A 189 15.06 -9.00 2.49
N THR A 190 15.94 -8.18 3.08
CA THR A 190 17.35 -8.07 2.66
C THR A 190 18.07 -9.41 2.87
N LYS A 191 17.89 -10.06 4.02
CA LYS A 191 18.48 -11.38 4.32
C LYS A 191 17.95 -12.48 3.37
N LYS A 192 16.73 -12.33 2.87
CA LYS A 192 16.16 -13.22 1.84
C LYS A 192 16.67 -12.94 0.42
N GLY A 193 17.36 -11.84 0.20
CA GLY A 193 17.92 -11.46 -1.10
C GLY A 193 16.90 -11.00 -2.14
N ILE A 194 15.66 -10.69 -1.73
CA ILE A 194 14.56 -10.27 -2.62
C ILE A 194 14.17 -8.81 -2.49
N LEU A 195 14.83 -8.03 -1.61
CA LEU A 195 14.55 -6.61 -1.42
C LEU A 195 15.28 -5.78 -2.49
N LYS A 196 14.56 -4.88 -3.11
CA LYS A 196 15.06 -3.86 -4.05
C LYS A 196 14.62 -2.48 -3.57
N THR A 197 15.57 -1.57 -3.40
CA THR A 197 15.27 -0.20 -2.96
C THR A 197 15.03 0.71 -4.16
N ILE A 198 14.06 1.60 -4.05
CA ILE A 198 13.80 2.69 -4.98
C ILE A 198 13.74 4.03 -4.23
N ASP A 199 14.14 5.10 -4.89
CA ASP A 199 14.04 6.46 -4.36
C ASP A 199 12.59 6.97 -4.47
N GLY A 200 11.84 6.89 -3.38
CA GLY A 200 10.45 7.35 -3.33
C GLY A 200 10.29 8.87 -3.33
N THR A 201 11.38 9.66 -3.36
CA THR A 201 11.31 11.13 -3.46
C THR A 201 11.12 11.61 -4.89
N LYS A 202 11.49 10.79 -5.88
CA LYS A 202 11.39 11.07 -7.31
C LYS A 202 9.94 11.26 -7.77
N ASN A 203 9.80 11.82 -8.97
CA ASN A 203 8.46 11.93 -9.55
C ASN A 203 7.88 10.54 -9.93
N PRO A 204 6.55 10.41 -10.05
CA PRO A 204 5.92 9.11 -10.28
C PRO A 204 6.36 8.37 -11.54
N GLN A 205 6.84 9.09 -12.57
CA GLN A 205 7.31 8.45 -13.79
C GLN A 205 8.70 7.85 -13.61
N GLU A 206 9.59 8.56 -12.93
CA GLU A 206 10.94 8.06 -12.59
C GLU A 206 10.87 6.88 -11.63
N VAL A 207 9.98 6.92 -10.61
CA VAL A 207 9.74 5.78 -9.71
C VAL A 207 9.24 4.56 -10.48
N TYR A 208 8.34 4.75 -11.45
CA TYR A 208 7.86 3.66 -12.30
C TYR A 208 8.99 3.10 -13.18
N GLN A 209 9.86 3.94 -13.73
CA GLN A 209 11.00 3.47 -14.52
C GLN A 209 11.99 2.66 -13.67
N GLU A 210 12.32 3.12 -12.45
CA GLU A 210 13.15 2.33 -11.52
C GLU A 210 12.52 0.96 -11.21
N PHE A 211 11.21 0.91 -11.03
CA PHE A 211 10.51 -0.36 -10.87
C PHE A 211 10.66 -1.28 -12.09
N GLU A 212 10.49 -0.74 -13.30
CA GLU A 212 10.69 -1.51 -14.54
C GLU A 212 12.11 -2.09 -14.63
N ASP A 213 13.13 -1.26 -14.35
CA ASP A 213 14.53 -1.69 -14.36
C ASP A 213 14.76 -2.83 -13.35
N LYS A 214 14.14 -2.77 -12.14
CA LYS A 214 14.24 -3.85 -11.14
C LYS A 214 13.46 -5.09 -11.54
N LEU A 215 12.37 -4.93 -12.25
CA LEU A 215 11.58 -6.05 -12.75
C LEU A 215 12.33 -6.80 -13.87
N GLU A 216 13.03 -6.09 -14.76
CA GLU A 216 13.87 -6.68 -15.81
C GLU A 216 15.06 -7.46 -15.25
N GLU A 217 15.64 -7.03 -14.11
CA GLU A 217 16.70 -7.77 -13.41
C GLU A 217 16.21 -9.14 -12.87
N LEU A 218 14.90 -9.35 -12.75
CA LEU A 218 14.31 -10.55 -12.15
C LEU A 218 13.93 -11.62 -13.21
N ILE A 219 13.68 -11.17 -14.44
CA ILE A 219 13.20 -12.01 -15.56
C ILE A 219 14.40 -12.48 -16.42
#